data_29f5d7fe8bc491376d2b211a3b1496f4
#
_entry.id   29f5d7fe8bc491376d2b211a3b1496f4
#
_cell.length_a   1.000
_cell.length_b   1.000
_cell.length_c   1.000
_cell.angle_alpha   90.00
_cell.angle_beta   90.00
_cell.angle_gamma   90.00
#
_symmetry.space_group_name_H-M   'P 1'
#
loop_
_entity.id
_entity.type
_entity.pdbx_description
1 polymer ?
#
loop_
_entity_poly.entity_id
_entity_poly.type
_entity_poly.pdbx_seq_one_letter_code
_entity_poly.pdbx_strand_id
1 'polypeptide(L)'
;MGVLKTDEWLKVSLKNPLEICRKIKKLFQEDSEQRVYNYLARNGMYKYNARIQNDFAKLLENKVWDKVEGFFKRYKKLWDGPNIPIFIFPHGSAGFFHSNKGNKSGLAFKDKMFLFYTPGLSDRELEAVFVHEYHHVCRLNFLKKEINDYTLLDSIILEGLAEHAVLKNVGVSFLAEWTRFYSSDAALKLGTKYIKPHLQLRKNDDLHDQLLYGLGRFPKMIGYSCGFHAVTKRKKNKYISEIATLTKPSEYFLEDYFKD
;
A
#
# COMPACT_ATOMS: atom_id res chain seq x y z
N MET A 1 20.23 4.29 0.00
CA MET A 1 19.12 5.14 -0.46
C MET A 1 18.25 5.41 0.76
N GLY A 2 17.02 5.69 0.67
CA GLY A 2 16.10 6.10 1.74
C GLY A 2 15.19 7.16 1.18
N VAL A 3 14.70 8.07 2.01
CA VAL A 3 13.85 9.18 1.55
C VAL A 3 14.65 10.12 0.66
N LEU A 4 14.21 10.28 -0.57
CA LEU A 4 14.81 11.22 -1.52
C LEU A 4 14.34 12.65 -1.21
N LYS A 5 15.19 13.63 -1.50
CA LYS A 5 14.88 15.05 -1.30
C LYS A 5 13.89 15.58 -2.36
N THR A 6 12.73 14.94 -2.43
CA THR A 6 11.66 15.34 -3.33
C THR A 6 11.06 16.69 -2.95
N ASP A 7 11.22 17.11 -1.71
CA ASP A 7 10.93 18.48 -1.25
C ASP A 7 11.72 19.56 -2.02
N GLU A 8 13.02 19.30 -2.28
CA GLU A 8 13.84 20.21 -3.10
C GLU A 8 13.36 20.23 -4.55
N TRP A 9 12.93 19.09 -5.10
CA TRP A 9 12.34 19.05 -6.46
C TRP A 9 11.03 19.82 -6.52
N LEU A 10 10.20 19.68 -5.50
CA LEU A 10 8.91 20.38 -5.40
C LEU A 10 9.09 21.89 -5.25
N LYS A 11 10.12 22.38 -4.54
CA LYS A 11 10.41 23.82 -4.46
C LYS A 11 10.63 24.44 -5.85
N VAL A 12 11.18 23.69 -6.77
CA VAL A 12 11.49 24.17 -8.14
C VAL A 12 10.34 23.87 -9.12
N SER A 13 9.78 22.67 -9.06
CA SER A 13 8.89 22.14 -10.12
C SER A 13 7.48 21.79 -9.63
N LEU A 14 6.99 22.37 -8.51
CA LEU A 14 5.65 22.09 -7.99
C LEU A 14 4.53 22.37 -9.01
N LYS A 15 4.68 23.46 -9.78
CA LYS A 15 3.71 23.86 -10.80
C LYS A 15 3.74 22.96 -12.05
N ASN A 16 4.82 22.23 -12.25
CA ASN A 16 4.99 21.33 -13.39
C ASN A 16 5.39 19.92 -12.96
N PRO A 17 4.43 19.09 -12.52
CA PRO A 17 4.71 17.72 -12.08
C PRO A 17 5.30 16.81 -13.17
N LEU A 18 5.16 17.16 -14.45
CA LEU A 18 5.80 16.43 -15.55
C LEU A 18 7.32 16.49 -15.48
N GLU A 19 7.91 17.62 -15.05
CA GLU A 19 9.36 17.72 -14.85
C GLU A 19 9.86 16.80 -13.76
N ILE A 20 9.07 16.61 -12.70
CA ILE A 20 9.37 15.64 -11.65
C ILE A 20 9.32 14.22 -12.25
N CYS A 21 8.28 13.91 -13.01
CA CYS A 21 8.14 12.60 -13.67
C CYS A 21 9.25 12.34 -14.70
N ARG A 22 9.76 13.37 -15.37
CA ARG A 22 10.92 13.25 -16.28
C ARG A 22 12.16 12.74 -15.56
N LYS A 23 12.40 13.17 -14.30
CA LYS A 23 13.54 12.70 -13.48
C LYS A 23 13.45 11.22 -13.11
N ILE A 24 12.24 10.69 -12.99
CA ILE A 24 12.00 9.32 -12.48
C ILE A 24 11.50 8.33 -13.54
N LYS A 25 11.24 8.76 -14.78
CA LYS A 25 10.67 7.89 -15.81
C LYS A 25 11.48 6.63 -16.09
N LYS A 26 12.80 6.70 -16.01
CA LYS A 26 13.68 5.53 -16.17
C LYS A 26 13.42 4.44 -15.10
N LEU A 27 12.96 4.82 -13.89
CA LEU A 27 12.61 3.87 -12.85
C LEU A 27 11.34 3.06 -13.19
N PHE A 28 10.55 3.53 -14.14
CA PHE A 28 9.36 2.85 -14.66
C PHE A 28 9.64 2.13 -15.99
N GLN A 29 10.88 2.14 -16.48
CA GLN A 29 11.22 1.64 -17.81
C GLN A 29 10.35 2.29 -18.89
N GLU A 30 10.05 3.57 -18.72
CA GLU A 30 9.09 4.33 -19.53
C GLU A 30 9.79 5.56 -20.15
N ASP A 31 9.53 5.82 -21.42
CA ASP A 31 10.11 6.96 -22.14
C ASP A 31 9.28 8.23 -22.01
N SER A 32 8.01 8.11 -21.64
CA SER A 32 7.07 9.21 -21.53
C SER A 32 6.84 9.64 -20.09
N GLU A 33 7.26 10.84 -19.72
CA GLU A 33 6.92 11.45 -18.43
C GLU A 33 5.42 11.64 -18.23
N GLN A 34 4.65 11.80 -19.32
CA GLN A 34 3.18 11.91 -19.24
C GLN A 34 2.54 10.59 -18.81
N ARG A 35 3.04 9.45 -19.29
CA ARG A 35 2.54 8.13 -18.86
C ARG A 35 2.85 7.89 -17.39
N VAL A 36 4.05 8.20 -16.94
CA VAL A 36 4.45 8.11 -15.52
C VAL A 36 3.56 9.01 -14.67
N TYR A 37 3.35 10.26 -15.08
CA TYR A 37 2.47 11.16 -14.36
C TYR A 37 1.03 10.64 -14.27
N ASN A 38 0.46 10.19 -15.39
CA ASN A 38 -0.90 9.65 -15.40
C ASN A 38 -1.03 8.43 -14.46
N TYR A 39 -0.03 7.56 -14.43
CA TYR A 39 0.02 6.43 -13.53
C TYR A 39 0.06 6.88 -12.06
N LEU A 40 0.98 7.76 -11.71
CA LEU A 40 1.12 8.26 -10.34
C LEU A 40 -0.10 9.08 -9.89
N ALA A 41 -0.70 9.88 -10.79
CA ALA A 41 -1.88 10.68 -10.49
C ALA A 41 -3.12 9.83 -10.21
N ARG A 42 -3.30 8.70 -10.89
CA ARG A 42 -4.35 7.72 -10.59
C ARG A 42 -4.18 7.09 -9.20
N ASN A 43 -2.96 7.07 -8.69
CA ASN A 43 -2.62 6.47 -7.41
C ASN A 43 -2.39 7.49 -6.27
N GLY A 44 -2.63 8.77 -6.51
CA GLY A 44 -2.59 9.77 -5.44
C GLY A 44 -1.66 10.96 -5.66
N MET A 45 -0.81 10.97 -6.71
CA MET A 45 0.00 12.15 -6.99
C MET A 45 -0.86 13.35 -7.37
N TYR A 46 -0.50 14.51 -6.89
CA TYR A 46 -1.22 15.76 -7.08
C TYR A 46 -1.31 16.22 -8.54
N LYS A 47 -2.39 16.97 -8.85
CA LYS A 47 -2.50 17.90 -9.96
C LYS A 47 -2.36 19.31 -9.40
N TYR A 48 -1.46 20.13 -9.97
CA TYR A 48 -1.19 21.46 -9.43
C TYR A 48 -2.44 22.35 -9.39
N ASN A 49 -2.63 23.00 -8.27
CA ASN A 49 -3.61 24.08 -8.02
C ASN A 49 -3.16 24.87 -6.77
N ALA A 50 -3.87 25.97 -6.44
CA ALA A 50 -3.54 26.82 -5.30
C ALA A 50 -3.53 26.05 -3.96
N ARG A 51 -4.41 25.05 -3.79
CA ARG A 51 -4.44 24.20 -2.59
C ARG A 51 -3.13 23.43 -2.43
N ILE A 52 -2.63 22.84 -3.50
CA ILE A 52 -1.39 22.03 -3.47
C ILE A 52 -0.19 22.86 -3.05
N GLN A 53 -0.13 24.13 -3.43
CA GLN A 53 0.94 25.04 -2.96
C GLN A 53 0.92 25.21 -1.44
N ASN A 54 -0.27 25.40 -0.87
CA ASN A 54 -0.46 25.49 0.57
C ASN A 54 -0.21 24.15 1.29
N ASP A 55 -0.69 23.06 0.71
CA ASP A 55 -0.48 21.71 1.23
C ASP A 55 1.03 21.37 1.29
N PHE A 56 1.78 21.68 0.24
CA PHE A 56 3.22 21.48 0.22
C PHE A 56 3.96 22.30 1.29
N ALA A 57 3.60 23.58 1.47
CA ALA A 57 4.18 24.44 2.51
C ALA A 57 3.96 23.82 3.91
N LYS A 58 2.75 23.33 4.19
CA LYS A 58 2.42 22.66 5.47
C LYS A 58 3.15 21.33 5.65
N LEU A 59 3.35 20.54 4.59
CA LEU A 59 4.13 19.30 4.67
C LEU A 59 5.60 19.59 5.02
N LEU A 60 6.18 20.69 4.49
CA LEU A 60 7.53 21.14 4.87
C LEU A 60 7.59 21.58 6.33
N GLU A 61 6.66 22.42 6.77
CA GLU A 61 6.55 22.88 8.16
C GLU A 61 6.47 21.70 9.14
N ASN A 62 5.68 20.68 8.79
CA ASN A 62 5.51 19.46 9.58
C ASN A 62 6.70 18.48 9.47
N LYS A 63 7.75 18.81 8.74
CA LYS A 63 8.97 17.98 8.56
C LYS A 63 8.68 16.55 8.10
N VAL A 64 7.75 16.37 7.17
CA VAL A 64 7.25 15.04 6.78
C VAL A 64 8.37 14.17 6.23
N TRP A 65 9.31 14.72 5.45
CA TRP A 65 10.46 13.97 4.91
C TRP A 65 11.37 13.40 6.00
N ASP A 66 11.68 14.19 7.04
CA ASP A 66 12.51 13.75 8.16
C ASP A 66 11.82 12.67 8.99
N LYS A 67 10.50 12.80 9.23
CA LYS A 67 9.69 11.80 9.94
C LYS A 67 9.69 10.46 9.19
N VAL A 68 9.44 10.50 7.89
CA VAL A 68 9.42 9.29 7.05
C VAL A 68 10.81 8.64 6.97
N GLU A 69 11.88 9.42 6.91
CA GLU A 69 13.25 8.88 7.00
C GLU A 69 13.49 8.19 8.35
N GLY A 70 12.95 8.72 9.44
CA GLY A 70 12.97 8.08 10.75
C GLY A 70 12.23 6.75 10.76
N PHE A 71 11.04 6.69 10.16
CA PHE A 71 10.29 5.44 10.01
C PHE A 71 11.06 4.43 9.16
N PHE A 72 11.64 4.86 8.04
CA PHE A 72 12.42 3.99 7.18
C PHE A 72 13.61 3.34 7.92
N LYS A 73 14.40 4.12 8.65
CA LYS A 73 15.52 3.60 9.44
C LYS A 73 15.06 2.55 10.47
N ARG A 74 13.94 2.83 11.17
CA ARG A 74 13.36 1.95 12.17
C ARG A 74 12.85 0.63 11.57
N TYR A 75 12.00 0.69 10.56
CA TYR A 75 11.37 -0.49 9.99
C TYR A 75 12.32 -1.30 9.09
N LYS A 76 13.26 -0.64 8.42
CA LYS A 76 14.34 -1.34 7.72
C LYS A 76 15.15 -2.23 8.67
N LYS A 77 15.49 -1.72 9.85
CA LYS A 77 16.19 -2.52 10.88
C LYS A 77 15.30 -3.63 11.45
N LEU A 78 14.02 -3.32 11.74
CA LEU A 78 13.08 -4.27 12.34
C LEU A 78 12.79 -5.47 11.44
N TRP A 79 12.68 -5.25 10.15
CA TRP A 79 12.29 -6.27 9.16
C TRP A 79 13.43 -6.77 8.29
N ASP A 80 14.66 -6.33 8.53
CA ASP A 80 15.81 -6.56 7.65
C ASP A 80 15.47 -6.22 6.18
N GLY A 81 14.75 -5.11 6.02
CA GLY A 81 14.13 -4.73 4.75
C GLY A 81 15.11 -4.10 3.76
N PRO A 82 14.76 -4.08 2.47
CA PRO A 82 15.60 -3.59 1.40
C PRO A 82 15.85 -2.08 1.48
N ASN A 83 17.01 -1.67 0.98
CA ASN A 83 17.41 -0.26 0.90
C ASN A 83 16.96 0.35 -0.43
N ILE A 84 15.77 0.94 -0.47
CA ILE A 84 15.11 1.47 -1.66
C ILE A 84 15.00 3.01 -1.63
N PRO A 85 14.82 3.68 -2.78
CA PRO A 85 14.39 5.08 -2.84
C PRO A 85 12.92 5.22 -2.47
N ILE A 86 12.64 6.24 -1.65
CA ILE A 86 11.29 6.60 -1.21
C ILE A 86 11.00 8.03 -1.67
N PHE A 87 9.92 8.17 -2.42
CA PHE A 87 9.45 9.43 -2.98
C PHE A 87 8.23 9.91 -2.22
N ILE A 88 8.22 11.18 -1.81
CA ILE A 88 7.10 11.79 -1.10
C ILE A 88 6.57 12.96 -1.92
N PHE A 89 5.26 12.98 -2.14
CA PHE A 89 4.58 14.05 -2.85
C PHE A 89 3.29 14.46 -2.14
N PRO A 90 2.80 15.69 -2.34
CA PRO A 90 1.46 16.07 -1.91
C PRO A 90 0.40 15.15 -2.52
N HIS A 91 -0.66 14.87 -1.78
CA HIS A 91 -1.77 14.04 -2.24
C HIS A 91 -2.75 14.86 -3.09
N GLY A 92 -3.09 14.34 -4.26
CA GLY A 92 -4.17 14.85 -5.09
C GLY A 92 -5.54 14.38 -4.58
N SER A 93 -6.58 15.18 -4.76
CA SER A 93 -7.95 14.83 -4.34
C SER A 93 -8.65 13.75 -5.19
N ALA A 94 -7.98 13.16 -6.17
CA ALA A 94 -8.57 12.33 -7.22
C ALA A 94 -8.18 10.84 -7.19
N GLY A 95 -7.65 10.31 -6.09
CA GLY A 95 -7.30 8.88 -6.01
C GLY A 95 -8.53 7.98 -5.82
N PHE A 96 -8.86 7.16 -6.83
CA PHE A 96 -10.06 6.31 -6.85
C PHE A 96 -9.98 5.05 -5.96
N PHE A 97 -8.82 4.62 -5.49
CA PHE A 97 -8.64 3.24 -5.04
C PHE A 97 -8.36 3.02 -3.56
N HIS A 98 -8.07 4.03 -2.75
CA HIS A 98 -7.67 3.79 -1.37
C HIS A 98 -8.43 4.66 -0.37
N SER A 99 -9.24 4.02 0.45
CA SER A 99 -9.99 4.50 1.62
C SER A 99 -10.97 5.66 1.41
N ASN A 100 -12.13 5.58 2.04
CA ASN A 100 -13.21 6.59 2.00
C ASN A 100 -12.82 7.97 2.58
N LYS A 101 -11.59 8.18 3.04
CA LYS A 101 -11.09 9.47 3.55
C LYS A 101 -10.00 10.11 2.70
N GLY A 102 -9.68 9.62 1.50
CA GLY A 102 -8.96 10.32 0.42
C GLY A 102 -7.75 11.21 0.75
N ASN A 103 -7.13 11.08 1.95
CA ASN A 103 -6.13 12.03 2.41
C ASN A 103 -4.70 11.49 2.38
N LYS A 104 -4.51 10.22 2.04
CA LYS A 104 -3.20 9.55 2.02
C LYS A 104 -3.26 8.29 1.18
N SER A 105 -2.18 7.99 0.47
CA SER A 105 -2.01 6.75 -0.29
C SER A 105 -0.54 6.45 -0.51
N GLY A 106 -0.23 5.25 -0.98
CA GLY A 106 1.11 4.88 -1.36
C GLY A 106 1.13 3.89 -2.53
N LEU A 107 2.33 3.64 -3.04
CA LEU A 107 2.62 2.65 -4.05
C LEU A 107 3.92 1.95 -3.72
N ALA A 108 3.87 0.66 -3.55
CA ALA A 108 5.02 -0.20 -3.28
C ALA A 108 5.43 -0.99 -4.52
N PHE A 109 6.73 -0.98 -4.80
CA PHE A 109 7.40 -1.83 -5.79
C PHE A 109 8.54 -2.58 -5.11
N LYS A 110 9.14 -3.57 -5.76
CA LYS A 110 10.33 -4.25 -5.23
C LYS A 110 11.49 -3.29 -4.94
N ASP A 111 11.66 -2.29 -5.78
CA ASP A 111 12.85 -1.45 -5.88
C ASP A 111 12.62 0.03 -5.53
N LYS A 112 11.39 0.44 -5.25
CA LYS A 112 11.02 1.83 -4.95
C LYS A 112 9.68 1.93 -4.24
N MET A 113 9.41 3.09 -3.61
CA MET A 113 8.15 3.38 -2.94
C MET A 113 7.75 4.83 -3.13
N PHE A 114 6.46 5.08 -3.33
CA PHE A 114 5.87 6.42 -3.42
C PHE A 114 4.85 6.61 -2.32
N LEU A 115 4.88 7.76 -1.67
CA LEU A 115 3.95 8.14 -0.61
C LEU A 115 3.31 9.47 -0.96
N PHE A 116 2.01 9.54 -0.83
CA PHE A 116 1.21 10.73 -1.12
C PHE A 116 0.49 11.15 0.15
N TYR A 117 0.76 12.38 0.63
CA TYR A 117 0.24 12.87 1.89
C TYR A 117 -0.49 14.20 1.74
N THR A 118 -1.57 14.38 2.49
CA THR A 118 -2.16 15.70 2.74
C THR A 118 -1.60 16.27 4.06
N PRO A 119 -1.60 17.58 4.24
CA PRO A 119 -1.31 18.18 5.53
C PRO A 119 -2.36 17.82 6.58
N GLY A 120 -1.98 17.93 7.87
CA GLY A 120 -2.87 17.67 8.99
C GLY A 120 -2.96 16.20 9.43
N LEU A 121 -2.23 15.30 8.79
CA LEU A 121 -2.05 13.94 9.29
C LEU A 121 -1.17 13.96 10.55
N SER A 122 -1.58 13.21 11.56
CA SER A 122 -0.73 12.93 12.73
C SER A 122 0.48 12.08 12.34
N ASP A 123 1.53 12.10 13.16
CA ASP A 123 2.71 11.27 12.95
C ASP A 123 2.37 9.78 12.86
N ARG A 124 1.37 9.33 13.63
CA ARG A 124 0.88 7.96 13.58
C ARG A 124 0.16 7.62 12.28
N GLU A 125 -0.57 8.57 11.72
CA GLU A 125 -1.22 8.36 10.41
C GLU A 125 -0.21 8.31 9.27
N LEU A 126 0.84 9.15 9.31
CA LEU A 126 1.97 9.07 8.38
C LEU A 126 2.68 7.72 8.51
N GLU A 127 2.94 7.30 9.75
CA GLU A 127 3.57 6.03 10.06
C GLU A 127 2.74 4.82 9.57
N ALA A 128 1.41 4.86 9.71
CA ALA A 128 0.53 3.77 9.28
C ALA A 128 0.63 3.53 7.76
N VAL A 129 0.61 4.59 6.94
CA VAL A 129 0.81 4.44 5.48
C VAL A 129 2.21 3.92 5.18
N PHE A 130 3.24 4.47 5.84
CA PHE A 130 4.60 4.02 5.65
C PHE A 130 4.74 2.52 5.96
N VAL A 131 4.23 2.08 7.11
CA VAL A 131 4.27 0.68 7.55
C VAL A 131 3.59 -0.25 6.55
N HIS A 132 2.40 0.13 6.09
CA HIS A 132 1.65 -0.62 5.09
C HIS A 132 2.46 -0.81 3.80
N GLU A 133 2.90 0.27 3.21
CA GLU A 133 3.62 0.24 1.92
C GLU A 133 5.01 -0.40 2.05
N TYR A 134 5.75 -0.12 3.11
CA TYR A 134 7.07 -0.71 3.27
C TYR A 134 6.99 -2.21 3.60
N HIS A 135 5.91 -2.66 4.25
CA HIS A 135 5.66 -4.09 4.43
C HIS A 135 5.46 -4.78 3.07
N HIS A 136 4.74 -4.15 2.13
CA HIS A 136 4.64 -4.65 0.75
C HIS A 136 6.01 -4.76 0.09
N VAL A 137 6.82 -3.70 0.14
CA VAL A 137 8.20 -3.71 -0.41
C VAL A 137 9.01 -4.88 0.16
N CYS A 138 8.99 -5.05 1.48
CA CYS A 138 9.72 -6.14 2.13
C CYS A 138 9.25 -7.51 1.64
N ARG A 139 7.93 -7.76 1.68
CA ARG A 139 7.37 -9.04 1.26
C ARG A 139 7.63 -9.37 -0.22
N LEU A 140 7.49 -8.38 -1.12
CA LEU A 140 7.82 -8.53 -2.54
C LEU A 140 9.28 -8.95 -2.77
N ASN A 141 10.20 -8.48 -1.92
CA ASN A 141 11.62 -8.85 -1.99
C ASN A 141 11.89 -10.24 -1.40
N PHE A 142 11.27 -10.57 -0.27
CA PHE A 142 11.50 -11.86 0.39
C PHE A 142 10.90 -13.05 -0.36
N LEU A 143 9.72 -12.90 -0.96
CA LEU A 143 9.09 -14.00 -1.69
C LEU A 143 9.76 -14.33 -3.03
N LYS A 144 10.57 -13.41 -3.59
CA LYS A 144 11.28 -13.56 -4.86
C LYS A 144 10.39 -14.04 -6.02
N LYS A 145 9.09 -13.76 -5.95
CA LYS A 145 8.10 -14.08 -6.97
C LYS A 145 8.00 -12.93 -7.97
N GLU A 146 7.90 -13.26 -9.27
CA GLU A 146 7.71 -12.23 -10.29
C GLU A 146 6.28 -11.68 -10.23
N ILE A 147 6.10 -10.39 -10.53
CA ILE A 147 4.81 -9.70 -10.36
C ILE A 147 3.69 -10.32 -11.23
N ASN A 148 4.05 -10.84 -12.42
CA ASN A 148 3.11 -11.47 -13.33
C ASN A 148 2.64 -12.86 -12.85
N ASP A 149 3.34 -13.45 -11.89
CA ASP A 149 2.98 -14.73 -11.29
C ASP A 149 2.14 -14.57 -10.02
N TYR A 150 1.90 -13.32 -9.59
CA TYR A 150 1.02 -13.07 -8.46
C TYR A 150 -0.40 -13.47 -8.78
N THR A 151 -1.01 -14.17 -7.85
CA THR A 151 -2.41 -14.59 -7.92
C THR A 151 -3.30 -13.73 -7.02
N LEU A 152 -4.61 -13.89 -7.12
CA LEU A 152 -5.56 -13.26 -6.21
C LEU A 152 -5.26 -13.64 -4.75
N LEU A 153 -4.87 -14.90 -4.50
CA LEU A 153 -4.41 -15.34 -3.18
C LEU A 153 -3.24 -14.49 -2.68
N ASP A 154 -2.22 -14.28 -3.52
CA ASP A 154 -1.07 -13.47 -3.12
C ASP A 154 -1.48 -12.04 -2.79
N SER A 155 -2.35 -11.45 -3.60
CA SER A 155 -2.81 -10.08 -3.42
C SER A 155 -3.62 -9.90 -2.14
N ILE A 156 -4.58 -10.78 -1.84
CA ILE A 156 -5.38 -10.67 -0.61
C ILE A 156 -4.55 -10.88 0.65
N ILE A 157 -3.56 -11.78 0.62
CA ILE A 157 -2.68 -12.01 1.76
C ILE A 157 -1.66 -10.88 1.91
N LEU A 158 -1.16 -10.30 0.81
CA LEU A 158 -0.28 -9.14 0.82
C LEU A 158 -0.92 -7.98 1.58
N GLU A 159 -2.18 -7.66 1.26
CA GLU A 159 -2.95 -6.59 1.91
C GLU A 159 -3.28 -6.92 3.38
N GLY A 160 -3.73 -8.14 3.64
CA GLY A 160 -4.05 -8.57 5.00
C GLY A 160 -2.83 -8.50 5.94
N LEU A 161 -1.65 -8.89 5.47
CA LEU A 161 -0.41 -8.85 6.25
C LEU A 161 0.08 -7.42 6.47
N ALA A 162 -0.03 -6.52 5.49
CA ALA A 162 0.34 -5.13 5.63
C ALA A 162 -0.53 -4.42 6.70
N GLU A 163 -1.85 -4.66 6.71
CA GLU A 163 -2.71 -4.14 7.77
C GLU A 163 -2.43 -4.75 9.14
N HIS A 164 -2.04 -6.02 9.19
CA HIS A 164 -1.56 -6.61 10.44
C HIS A 164 -0.23 -6.02 10.93
N ALA A 165 0.64 -5.57 10.04
CA ALA A 165 1.83 -4.81 10.41
C ALA A 165 1.45 -3.43 10.99
N VAL A 166 0.46 -2.75 10.40
CA VAL A 166 -0.12 -1.50 10.96
C VAL A 166 -0.73 -1.76 12.33
N LEU A 167 -1.57 -2.79 12.48
CA LEU A 167 -2.19 -3.16 13.77
C LEU A 167 -1.14 -3.32 14.87
N LYS A 168 -0.06 -4.05 14.59
CA LYS A 168 0.98 -4.37 15.56
C LYS A 168 1.85 -3.17 15.93
N ASN A 169 2.26 -2.39 14.95
CA ASN A 169 3.32 -1.38 15.13
C ASN A 169 2.75 0.03 15.35
N VAL A 170 1.56 0.32 14.85
CA VAL A 170 0.94 1.65 14.95
C VAL A 170 -0.29 1.63 15.82
N GLY A 171 -1.15 0.62 15.68
CA GLY A 171 -2.31 0.43 16.55
C GLY A 171 -3.64 0.32 15.81
N VAL A 172 -4.66 -0.21 16.49
CA VAL A 172 -5.98 -0.52 15.94
C VAL A 172 -6.73 0.71 15.39
N SER A 173 -6.49 1.88 15.95
CA SER A 173 -7.12 3.14 15.52
C SER A 173 -6.67 3.61 14.13
N PHE A 174 -5.55 3.08 13.64
CA PHE A 174 -4.92 3.49 12.38
C PHE A 174 -5.12 2.48 11.24
N LEU A 175 -5.86 1.40 11.52
CA LEU A 175 -6.26 0.45 10.49
C LEU A 175 -7.13 1.11 9.42
N ALA A 176 -6.99 0.65 8.19
CA ALA A 176 -7.86 1.05 7.09
C ALA A 176 -9.33 0.69 7.37
N GLU A 177 -10.27 1.53 6.90
CA GLU A 177 -11.71 1.35 7.18
C GLU A 177 -12.25 0.01 6.67
N TRP A 178 -11.72 -0.51 5.57
CA TRP A 178 -12.17 -1.76 4.97
C TRP A 178 -11.95 -2.98 5.88
N THR A 179 -11.07 -2.92 6.87
CA THR A 179 -10.88 -3.98 7.88
C THR A 179 -12.12 -4.20 8.74
N ARG A 180 -13.05 -3.24 8.76
CA ARG A 180 -14.28 -3.22 9.55
C ARG A 180 -15.56 -3.34 8.72
N PHE A 181 -15.45 -3.50 7.40
CA PHE A 181 -16.65 -3.60 6.53
C PHE A 181 -17.45 -4.87 6.78
N TYR A 182 -16.79 -5.93 7.22
CA TYR A 182 -17.41 -7.22 7.47
C TYR A 182 -16.96 -7.77 8.82
N SER A 183 -17.87 -8.47 9.53
CA SER A 183 -17.48 -9.34 10.63
C SER A 183 -16.69 -10.55 10.10
N SER A 184 -15.98 -11.25 10.97
CA SER A 184 -15.21 -12.45 10.59
C SER A 184 -16.08 -13.48 9.85
N ASP A 185 -17.29 -13.74 10.35
CA ASP A 185 -18.21 -14.71 9.76
C ASP A 185 -18.77 -14.25 8.41
N ALA A 186 -19.11 -12.95 8.30
CA ALA A 186 -19.55 -12.38 7.04
C ALA A 186 -18.43 -12.41 5.99
N ALA A 187 -17.20 -12.07 6.36
CA ALA A 187 -16.03 -12.14 5.48
C ALA A 187 -15.75 -13.59 5.04
N LEU A 188 -15.86 -14.57 5.95
CA LEU A 188 -15.72 -15.98 5.63
C LEU A 188 -16.79 -16.45 4.63
N LYS A 189 -18.07 -16.16 4.91
CA LYS A 189 -19.20 -16.54 4.03
C LYS A 189 -19.06 -15.93 2.63
N LEU A 190 -18.77 -14.64 2.54
CA LEU A 190 -18.60 -13.95 1.27
C LEU A 190 -17.31 -14.41 0.57
N GLY A 191 -16.22 -14.60 1.32
CA GLY A 191 -14.96 -15.12 0.81
C GLY A 191 -15.09 -16.52 0.24
N THR A 192 -15.84 -17.41 0.91
CA THR A 192 -16.11 -18.76 0.39
C THR A 192 -16.89 -18.70 -0.93
N LYS A 193 -17.86 -17.78 -1.03
CA LYS A 193 -18.67 -17.63 -2.24
C LYS A 193 -17.90 -17.00 -3.42
N TYR A 194 -17.15 -15.93 -3.17
CA TYR A 194 -16.60 -15.08 -4.24
C TYR A 194 -15.08 -15.20 -4.42
N ILE A 195 -14.32 -15.49 -3.37
CA ILE A 195 -12.85 -15.48 -3.41
C ILE A 195 -12.29 -16.90 -3.56
N LYS A 196 -12.77 -17.85 -2.76
CA LYS A 196 -12.26 -19.24 -2.74
C LYS A 196 -12.19 -19.88 -4.14
N PRO A 197 -13.21 -19.76 -5.03
CA PRO A 197 -13.17 -20.37 -6.36
C PRO A 197 -12.13 -19.73 -7.30
N HIS A 198 -11.61 -18.55 -6.96
CA HIS A 198 -10.81 -17.71 -7.85
C HIS A 198 -9.39 -17.41 -7.33
N LEU A 199 -8.94 -18.11 -6.29
CA LEU A 199 -7.64 -17.86 -5.63
C LEU A 199 -6.43 -17.90 -6.59
N GLN A 200 -6.51 -18.68 -7.67
CA GLN A 200 -5.44 -18.84 -8.63
C GLN A 200 -5.51 -17.87 -9.82
N LEU A 201 -6.49 -16.94 -9.85
CA LEU A 201 -6.52 -15.92 -10.90
C LEU A 201 -5.26 -15.08 -10.86
N ARG A 202 -4.64 -14.90 -12.02
CA ARG A 202 -3.44 -14.08 -12.14
C ARG A 202 -3.78 -12.60 -12.14
N LYS A 203 -2.80 -11.78 -11.78
CA LYS A 203 -2.95 -10.32 -11.64
C LYS A 203 -3.36 -9.60 -12.93
N ASN A 204 -3.07 -10.17 -14.08
CA ASN A 204 -3.45 -9.63 -15.39
C ASN A 204 -4.85 -10.05 -15.86
N ASP A 205 -5.59 -10.82 -15.07
CA ASP A 205 -6.99 -11.16 -15.35
C ASP A 205 -7.90 -10.02 -14.86
N ASP A 206 -8.82 -9.55 -15.70
CA ASP A 206 -9.75 -8.46 -15.36
C ASP A 206 -10.60 -8.77 -14.13
N LEU A 207 -10.90 -10.04 -13.87
CA LEU A 207 -11.67 -10.48 -12.72
C LEU A 207 -10.86 -10.38 -11.42
N HIS A 208 -9.52 -10.41 -11.48
CA HIS A 208 -8.65 -10.28 -10.31
C HIS A 208 -8.94 -9.00 -9.53
N ASP A 209 -8.86 -7.84 -10.18
CA ASP A 209 -9.08 -6.56 -9.53
C ASP A 209 -10.54 -6.34 -9.14
N GLN A 210 -11.49 -6.86 -9.95
CA GLN A 210 -12.92 -6.82 -9.58
C GLN A 210 -13.18 -7.54 -8.26
N LEU A 211 -12.58 -8.71 -8.03
CA LEU A 211 -12.70 -9.45 -6.78
C LEU A 211 -11.89 -8.84 -5.65
N LEU A 212 -10.68 -8.37 -5.94
CA LEU A 212 -9.81 -7.78 -4.93
C LEU A 212 -10.46 -6.54 -4.29
N TYR A 213 -10.92 -5.59 -5.13
CA TYR A 213 -11.54 -4.34 -4.68
C TYR A 213 -13.04 -4.43 -4.46
N GLY A 214 -13.69 -5.50 -4.92
CA GLY A 214 -15.12 -5.63 -4.86
C GLY A 214 -15.82 -4.64 -5.79
N LEU A 215 -15.49 -4.68 -7.08
CA LEU A 215 -16.07 -3.80 -8.09
C LEU A 215 -17.31 -4.43 -8.74
N GLY A 216 -18.16 -3.59 -9.31
CA GLY A 216 -19.38 -4.05 -10.01
C GLY A 216 -20.34 -4.77 -9.08
N ARG A 217 -20.59 -6.07 -9.32
CA ARG A 217 -21.52 -6.90 -8.53
C ARG A 217 -20.91 -7.52 -7.26
N PHE A 218 -19.61 -7.35 -7.04
CA PHE A 218 -18.95 -7.97 -5.90
C PHE A 218 -19.02 -7.08 -4.66
N PRO A 219 -19.06 -7.67 -3.46
CA PRO A 219 -19.08 -6.91 -2.21
C PRO A 219 -17.82 -6.04 -2.07
N LYS A 220 -18.00 -4.77 -1.69
CA LYS A 220 -16.93 -3.76 -1.61
C LYS A 220 -15.75 -4.26 -0.78
N MET A 221 -14.53 -4.17 -1.32
CA MET A 221 -13.28 -4.55 -0.64
C MET A 221 -13.25 -5.99 -0.11
N ILE A 222 -14.00 -6.90 -0.75
CA ILE A 222 -14.12 -8.27 -0.21
C ILE A 222 -12.79 -9.01 -0.23
N GLY A 223 -11.94 -8.85 -1.23
CA GLY A 223 -10.61 -9.46 -1.27
C GLY A 223 -9.73 -8.99 -0.10
N TYR A 224 -9.66 -7.69 0.11
CA TYR A 224 -8.95 -7.06 1.22
C TYR A 224 -9.43 -7.57 2.60
N SER A 225 -10.74 -7.53 2.81
CA SER A 225 -11.34 -8.00 4.08
C SER A 225 -11.10 -9.49 4.31
N CYS A 226 -11.22 -10.30 3.26
CA CYS A 226 -10.94 -11.73 3.33
C CYS A 226 -9.49 -11.99 3.74
N GLY A 227 -8.52 -11.30 3.14
CA GLY A 227 -7.10 -11.40 3.50
C GLY A 227 -6.82 -11.02 4.95
N PHE A 228 -7.39 -9.90 5.42
CA PHE A 228 -7.25 -9.46 6.81
C PHE A 228 -7.79 -10.49 7.81
N HIS A 229 -9.00 -11.02 7.58
CA HIS A 229 -9.60 -12.01 8.47
C HIS A 229 -8.89 -13.37 8.40
N ALA A 230 -8.39 -13.78 7.24
CA ALA A 230 -7.59 -15.00 7.10
C ALA A 230 -6.31 -14.92 7.92
N VAL A 231 -5.55 -13.83 7.78
CA VAL A 231 -4.35 -13.58 8.58
C VAL A 231 -4.67 -13.48 10.07
N THR A 232 -5.80 -12.86 10.45
CA THR A 232 -6.27 -12.77 11.84
C THR A 232 -6.52 -14.16 12.42
N LYS A 233 -7.28 -15.02 11.72
CA LYS A 233 -7.56 -16.39 12.15
C LYS A 233 -6.27 -17.19 12.30
N ARG A 234 -5.35 -17.10 11.33
CA ARG A 234 -4.07 -17.79 11.37
C ARG A 234 -3.21 -17.37 12.55
N LYS A 235 -3.10 -16.06 12.82
CA LYS A 235 -2.32 -15.53 13.96
C LYS A 235 -2.94 -15.85 15.33
N LYS A 236 -4.25 -16.02 15.43
CA LYS A 236 -4.90 -16.49 16.66
C LYS A 236 -4.55 -17.94 16.96
N ASN A 237 -4.49 -18.78 15.93
CA ASN A 237 -4.23 -20.22 16.08
C ASN A 237 -2.75 -20.57 16.24
N LYS A 238 -1.83 -19.70 15.76
CA LYS A 238 -0.40 -19.97 15.78
C LYS A 238 0.39 -18.68 15.90
N TYR A 239 1.40 -18.69 16.79
CA TYR A 239 2.37 -17.59 16.85
C TYR A 239 3.13 -17.47 15.53
N ILE A 240 3.17 -16.27 14.97
CA ILE A 240 3.87 -15.95 13.73
C ILE A 240 4.74 -14.70 13.97
N SER A 241 6.05 -14.87 13.85
CA SER A 241 7.00 -13.76 13.96
C SER A 241 6.83 -12.76 12.79
N GLU A 242 7.29 -11.53 12.93
CA GLU A 242 7.22 -10.54 11.84
C GLU A 242 7.98 -11.01 10.59
N ILE A 243 9.16 -11.60 10.76
CA ILE A 243 9.93 -12.15 9.64
C ILE A 243 9.14 -13.26 8.94
N ALA A 244 8.44 -14.13 9.69
CA ALA A 244 7.60 -15.17 9.09
C ALA A 244 6.42 -14.58 8.28
N THR A 245 5.90 -13.41 8.65
CA THR A 245 4.87 -12.73 7.84
C THR A 245 5.40 -12.27 6.48
N LEU A 246 6.68 -11.98 6.40
CA LEU A 246 7.33 -11.55 5.16
C LEU A 246 7.78 -12.71 4.27
N THR A 247 8.13 -13.85 4.85
CA THR A 247 8.81 -14.96 4.15
C THR A 247 7.92 -16.16 3.84
N LYS A 248 6.86 -16.41 4.63
CA LYS A 248 5.96 -17.56 4.41
C LYS A 248 5.11 -17.37 3.14
N PRO A 249 4.87 -18.44 2.36
CA PRO A 249 4.01 -18.38 1.17
C PRO A 249 2.58 -18.02 1.55
N SER A 250 1.82 -17.51 0.58
CA SER A 250 0.46 -17.01 0.83
C SER A 250 -0.50 -18.10 1.28
N GLU A 251 -0.33 -19.32 0.78
CA GLU A 251 -1.11 -20.50 1.15
C GLU A 251 -1.07 -20.79 2.65
N TYR A 252 0.08 -20.54 3.30
CA TYR A 252 0.27 -20.72 4.74
C TYR A 252 -0.76 -19.95 5.58
N PHE A 253 -1.17 -18.76 5.12
CA PHE A 253 -2.11 -17.91 5.84
C PHE A 253 -3.57 -18.28 5.59
N LEU A 254 -3.84 -19.12 4.59
CA LEU A 254 -5.18 -19.59 4.24
C LEU A 254 -5.52 -21.00 4.73
N GLU A 255 -4.51 -21.77 5.24
CA GLU A 255 -4.68 -23.19 5.60
C GLU A 255 -5.93 -23.50 6.42
N ASP A 256 -6.29 -22.63 7.35
CA ASP A 256 -7.42 -22.83 8.27
C ASP A 256 -8.64 -21.96 7.93
N TYR A 257 -8.53 -21.07 6.94
CA TYR A 257 -9.54 -20.02 6.75
C TYR A 257 -10.81 -20.55 6.11
N PHE A 258 -10.70 -21.35 5.07
CA PHE A 258 -11.82 -21.94 4.33
C PHE A 258 -12.11 -23.39 4.72
N LYS A 259 -11.54 -23.87 5.82
CA LYS A 259 -11.91 -25.15 6.41
C LYS A 259 -13.11 -24.93 7.35
N ASP A 260 -14.09 -25.79 7.22
CA ASP A 260 -15.27 -25.88 8.11
C ASP A 260 -14.86 -26.25 9.54
#